data_1a69b529aee6672b9c5ad1ba096efb9c
#
_entry.id   1a69b529aee6672b9c5ad1ba096efb9c
#
_cell.length_a   1.000
_cell.length_b   1.000
_cell.length_c   1.000
_cell.angle_alpha   90.00
_cell.angle_beta   90.00
_cell.angle_gamma   90.00
#
_symmetry.space_group_name_H-M   'P 1'
#
loop_
_entity.id
_entity.type
_entity.pdbx_description
1 polymer ?
#
loop_
_entity_poly.entity_id
_entity_poly.type
_entity_poly.pdbx_seq_one_letter_code
_entity_poly.pdbx_strand_id
1 'polypeptide(L)'
;MTIRLLTAAALALSTGIAFAGDVVRMGTEGAYPPYNFINDAGEVDGFERELGDELCARASLTCEWVVNDWDSIIPNLVSGNYDTIIAGMSITAERDEVIDFTSNYTQPDPSAYMAISESADLSGGVIAAQSNTIQSSYIASSGATLVEFATPEETIAAVRNGEADAVLADLACLAKAAMWSMLGVGDC
;
A
#
# COMPACT_ATOMS: atom_id res chain seq x y z
N MET A 1 -3.72 0.82 -83.85
CA MET A 1 -2.90 1.50 -82.82
C MET A 1 -3.73 1.54 -81.57
N THR A 2 -3.53 0.52 -80.67
CA THR A 2 -4.36 0.29 -79.50
C THR A 2 -3.59 0.74 -78.27
N ILE A 3 -4.09 1.79 -77.64
CA ILE A 3 -3.55 2.34 -76.41
C ILE A 3 -4.09 1.49 -75.19
N ARG A 4 -3.18 0.83 -74.51
CA ARG A 4 -3.50 0.13 -73.23
C ARG A 4 -3.32 1.11 -72.05
N LEU A 5 -4.41 1.48 -71.38
CA LEU A 5 -4.37 2.21 -70.14
C LEU A 5 -3.98 1.20 -69.02
N LEU A 6 -2.86 1.45 -68.33
CA LEU A 6 -2.45 0.81 -67.10
C LEU A 6 -3.02 1.64 -65.93
N THR A 7 -4.02 1.08 -65.25
CA THR A 7 -4.51 1.61 -63.98
C THR A 7 -3.63 1.10 -62.84
N ALA A 8 -2.83 1.99 -62.27
CA ALA A 8 -2.08 1.72 -61.04
C ALA A 8 -3.01 1.88 -59.81
N ALA A 9 -3.32 0.79 -59.13
CA ALA A 9 -4.01 0.82 -57.87
C ALA A 9 -2.99 1.17 -56.75
N ALA A 10 -3.10 2.36 -56.18
CA ALA A 10 -2.35 2.75 -55.00
C ALA A 10 -3.00 2.12 -53.73
N LEU A 11 -2.33 1.11 -53.17
CA LEU A 11 -2.68 0.60 -51.85
C LEU A 11 -2.18 1.61 -50.79
N ALA A 12 -3.11 2.37 -50.20
CA ALA A 12 -2.81 3.19 -49.04
C ALA A 12 -2.68 2.26 -47.79
N LEU A 13 -1.45 1.96 -47.37
CA LEU A 13 -1.20 1.39 -46.04
C LEU A 13 -1.48 2.47 -45.00
N SER A 14 -2.63 2.41 -44.37
CA SER A 14 -2.88 3.14 -43.11
C SER A 14 -2.08 2.47 -42.03
N THR A 15 -0.89 2.97 -41.73
CA THR A 15 -0.18 2.65 -40.48
C THR A 15 -0.97 3.30 -39.37
N GLY A 16 -1.81 2.49 -38.68
CA GLY A 16 -2.40 2.87 -37.39
C GLY A 16 -1.26 3.11 -36.42
N ILE A 17 -1.05 4.36 -36.03
CA ILE A 17 -0.20 4.67 -34.86
C ILE A 17 -0.95 4.13 -33.68
N ALA A 18 -0.55 2.97 -33.18
CA ALA A 18 -0.95 2.52 -31.84
C ALA A 18 -0.31 3.53 -30.87
N PHE A 19 -1.12 4.41 -30.29
CA PHE A 19 -0.71 5.10 -29.07
C PHE A 19 -0.59 4.00 -28.03
N ALA A 20 0.64 3.61 -27.70
CA ALA A 20 0.91 2.96 -26.42
C ALA A 20 0.52 4.03 -25.39
N GLY A 21 -0.63 3.86 -24.74
CA GLY A 21 -0.99 4.70 -23.62
C GLY A 21 0.13 4.59 -22.57
N ASP A 22 0.48 5.72 -21.96
CA ASP A 22 1.49 5.72 -20.90
C ASP A 22 1.06 4.71 -19.83
N VAL A 23 2.01 3.91 -19.35
CA VAL A 23 1.78 2.94 -18.27
C VAL A 23 1.67 3.72 -16.96
N VAL A 24 0.59 3.53 -16.23
CA VAL A 24 0.41 4.09 -14.87
C VAL A 24 1.06 3.14 -13.87
N ARG A 25 2.07 3.61 -13.19
CA ARG A 25 2.77 2.85 -12.14
C ARG A 25 2.10 3.15 -10.81
N MET A 26 1.65 2.09 -10.13
CA MET A 26 0.93 2.16 -8.86
C MET A 26 1.81 1.65 -7.73
N GLY A 27 2.25 2.55 -6.84
CA GLY A 27 3.04 2.23 -5.66
C GLY A 27 2.17 1.59 -4.56
N THR A 28 2.66 0.54 -3.93
CA THR A 28 2.05 -0.09 -2.76
C THR A 28 3.11 -0.62 -1.83
N GLU A 29 2.77 -0.83 -0.54
CA GLU A 29 3.73 -1.39 0.42
C GLU A 29 3.90 -2.90 0.25
N GLY A 30 2.81 -3.64 0.05
CA GLY A 30 2.84 -5.10 -0.04
C GLY A 30 3.04 -5.80 1.31
N ALA A 31 2.85 -5.11 2.44
CA ALA A 31 3.01 -5.63 3.80
C ALA A 31 1.81 -5.35 4.72
N TYR A 32 0.66 -5.00 4.16
CA TYR A 32 -0.54 -4.60 4.91
C TYR A 32 -1.78 -5.45 4.56
N PRO A 33 -1.78 -6.76 4.87
CA PRO A 33 -2.94 -7.61 4.64
C PRO A 33 -4.14 -7.22 5.53
N PRO A 34 -5.40 -7.32 5.07
CA PRO A 34 -5.82 -7.88 3.78
C PRO A 34 -5.86 -6.87 2.62
N TYR A 35 -5.37 -5.65 2.83
CA TYR A 35 -5.45 -4.58 1.84
C TYR A 35 -4.46 -4.79 0.70
N ASN A 36 -3.18 -4.90 1.02
CA ASN A 36 -2.11 -5.20 0.07
C ASN A 36 -1.05 -6.09 0.73
N PHE A 37 -0.62 -7.12 0.04
CA PHE A 37 0.42 -8.04 0.52
C PHE A 37 1.08 -8.76 -0.67
N ILE A 38 2.22 -9.40 -0.43
CA ILE A 38 2.88 -10.24 -1.42
C ILE A 38 2.40 -11.68 -1.22
N ASN A 39 1.83 -12.27 -2.26
CA ASN A 39 1.35 -13.66 -2.23
C ASN A 39 2.49 -14.67 -2.43
N ASP A 40 2.18 -15.96 -2.34
CA ASP A 40 3.15 -17.04 -2.49
C ASP A 40 3.84 -17.09 -3.87
N ALA A 41 3.27 -16.44 -4.89
CA ALA A 41 3.85 -16.30 -6.21
C ALA A 41 4.82 -15.09 -6.31
N GLY A 42 4.94 -14.28 -5.25
CA GLY A 42 5.75 -13.07 -5.22
C GLY A 42 5.07 -11.87 -5.88
N GLU A 43 3.75 -11.89 -6.03
CA GLU A 43 2.97 -10.84 -6.66
C GLU A 43 2.17 -10.05 -5.62
N VAL A 44 1.93 -8.77 -5.91
CA VAL A 44 1.02 -7.94 -5.10
C VAL A 44 -0.39 -8.52 -5.18
N ASP A 45 -1.05 -8.68 -4.03
CA ASP A 45 -2.39 -9.24 -3.89
C ASP A 45 -3.17 -8.48 -2.81
N GLY A 46 -4.47 -8.75 -2.69
CA GLY A 46 -5.35 -8.16 -1.70
C GLY A 46 -6.39 -7.22 -2.29
N PHE A 47 -7.21 -6.64 -1.40
CA PHE A 47 -8.32 -5.76 -1.78
C PHE A 47 -7.88 -4.59 -2.67
N GLU A 48 -6.75 -3.97 -2.36
CA GLU A 48 -6.26 -2.80 -3.09
C GLU A 48 -5.70 -3.18 -4.46
N ARG A 49 -5.16 -4.40 -4.59
CA ARG A 49 -4.78 -4.95 -5.88
C ARG A 49 -6.00 -5.08 -6.80
N GLU A 50 -7.08 -5.68 -6.31
CA GLU A 50 -8.32 -5.84 -7.08
C GLU A 50 -8.93 -4.48 -7.43
N LEU A 51 -8.95 -3.54 -6.48
CA LEU A 51 -9.44 -2.18 -6.69
C LEU A 51 -8.64 -1.44 -7.77
N GLY A 52 -7.33 -1.46 -7.68
CA GLY A 52 -6.45 -0.79 -8.65
C GLY A 52 -6.59 -1.37 -10.05
N ASP A 53 -6.63 -2.69 -10.19
CA ASP A 53 -6.84 -3.36 -11.47
C ASP A 53 -8.20 -3.01 -12.09
N GLU A 54 -9.26 -2.93 -11.29
CA GLU A 54 -10.60 -2.52 -11.75
C GLU A 54 -10.64 -1.05 -12.17
N LEU A 55 -9.98 -0.16 -11.41
CA LEU A 55 -9.85 1.27 -11.78
C LEU A 55 -9.14 1.42 -13.13
N CYS A 56 -8.04 0.70 -13.32
CA CYS A 56 -7.28 0.72 -14.59
C CYS A 56 -8.11 0.18 -15.75
N ALA A 57 -8.82 -0.91 -15.56
CA ALA A 57 -9.69 -1.49 -16.57
C ALA A 57 -10.81 -0.53 -16.98
N ARG A 58 -11.50 0.11 -16.03
CA ARG A 58 -12.56 1.09 -16.31
C ARG A 58 -12.05 2.34 -16.99
N ALA A 59 -10.85 2.79 -16.63
CA ALA A 59 -10.22 3.95 -17.23
C ALA A 59 -9.55 3.63 -18.58
N SER A 60 -9.51 2.35 -19.00
CA SER A 60 -8.80 1.87 -20.19
C SER A 60 -7.31 2.24 -20.15
N LEU A 61 -6.70 2.15 -18.97
CA LEU A 61 -5.28 2.38 -18.73
C LEU A 61 -4.52 1.05 -18.67
N THR A 62 -3.25 1.09 -19.02
CA THR A 62 -2.29 0.02 -18.70
C THR A 62 -1.63 0.38 -17.39
N CYS A 63 -1.68 -0.52 -16.39
CA CYS A 63 -1.12 -0.25 -15.08
C CYS A 63 -0.11 -1.31 -14.68
N GLU A 64 0.86 -0.89 -13.86
CA GLU A 64 1.89 -1.76 -13.28
C GLU A 64 1.99 -1.50 -11.77
N TRP A 65 2.16 -2.55 -10.98
CA TRP A 65 2.36 -2.45 -9.54
C TRP A 65 3.84 -2.33 -9.21
N VAL A 66 4.16 -1.39 -8.30
CA VAL A 66 5.52 -1.15 -7.80
C VAL A 66 5.50 -1.30 -6.28
N VAL A 67 6.20 -2.32 -5.78
CA VAL A 67 6.37 -2.50 -4.33
C VAL A 67 7.41 -1.52 -3.82
N ASN A 68 7.12 -0.85 -2.71
CA ASN A 68 7.98 0.15 -2.10
C ASN A 68 7.79 0.16 -0.58
N ASP A 69 8.90 0.16 0.14
CA ASP A 69 8.86 0.27 1.61
C ASP A 69 8.08 1.50 2.06
N TRP A 70 7.30 1.36 3.13
CA TRP A 70 6.42 2.41 3.65
C TRP A 70 7.15 3.74 3.88
N ASP A 71 8.33 3.71 4.48
CA ASP A 71 9.09 4.90 4.84
C ASP A 71 9.48 5.79 3.65
N SER A 72 9.63 5.19 2.48
CA SER A 72 10.02 5.88 1.26
C SER A 72 8.88 6.04 0.25
N ILE A 73 7.65 5.63 0.57
CA ILE A 73 6.56 5.57 -0.40
C ILE A 73 6.14 6.97 -0.90
N ILE A 74 5.97 7.95 -0.02
CA ILE A 74 5.69 9.35 -0.42
C ILE A 74 6.91 9.99 -1.11
N PRO A 75 8.15 9.94 -0.56
CA PRO A 75 9.33 10.44 -1.25
C PRO A 75 9.51 9.90 -2.67
N ASN A 76 9.24 8.63 -2.89
CA ASN A 76 9.38 8.00 -4.20
C ASN A 76 8.26 8.39 -5.18
N LEU A 77 7.04 8.67 -4.71
CA LEU A 77 5.99 9.28 -5.53
C LEU A 77 6.42 10.68 -6.00
N VAL A 78 6.85 11.53 -5.08
CA VAL A 78 7.32 12.89 -5.37
C VAL A 78 8.50 12.89 -6.34
N SER A 79 9.38 11.89 -6.25
CA SER A 79 10.52 11.71 -7.16
C SER A 79 10.14 11.13 -8.52
N GLY A 80 8.88 10.74 -8.74
CA GLY A 80 8.39 10.19 -10.00
C GLY A 80 8.78 8.74 -10.26
N ASN A 81 9.09 7.95 -9.21
CA ASN A 81 9.38 6.53 -9.35
C ASN A 81 8.11 5.73 -9.70
N TYR A 82 6.95 6.24 -9.35
CA TYR A 82 5.62 5.78 -9.77
C TYR A 82 4.66 6.99 -9.82
N ASP A 83 3.43 6.77 -10.26
CA ASP A 83 2.50 7.84 -10.61
C ASP A 83 1.37 7.98 -9.59
N THR A 84 1.06 6.92 -8.84
CA THR A 84 0.04 6.88 -7.78
C THR A 84 0.48 5.96 -6.64
N ILE A 85 -0.15 6.11 -5.46
CA ILE A 85 -0.04 5.19 -4.32
C ILE A 85 -1.42 4.61 -4.02
N ILE A 86 -1.50 3.28 -3.83
CA ILE A 86 -2.65 2.58 -3.26
C ILE A 86 -2.10 1.67 -2.15
N ALA A 87 -2.20 2.11 -0.89
CA ALA A 87 -1.53 1.45 0.24
C ALA A 87 -2.19 1.74 1.60
N GLY A 88 -3.52 1.85 1.67
CA GLY A 88 -4.23 2.09 2.94
C GLY A 88 -3.85 3.39 3.65
N MET A 89 -3.29 4.35 2.94
CA MET A 89 -2.71 5.54 3.55
C MET A 89 -3.77 6.48 4.09
N SER A 90 -3.71 6.79 5.38
CA SER A 90 -4.56 7.80 6.02
C SER A 90 -4.31 9.19 5.45
N ILE A 91 -5.37 9.90 5.10
CA ILE A 91 -5.31 11.30 4.68
C ILE A 91 -5.06 12.17 5.93
N THR A 92 -3.93 12.87 5.96
CA THR A 92 -3.58 13.83 7.02
C THR A 92 -3.21 15.17 6.40
N ALA A 93 -3.39 16.26 7.15
CA ALA A 93 -3.02 17.59 6.70
C ALA A 93 -1.54 17.69 6.32
N GLU A 94 -0.66 17.02 7.08
CA GLU A 94 0.77 16.98 6.81
C GLU A 94 1.11 16.30 5.47
N ARG A 95 0.45 15.18 5.17
CA ARG A 95 0.63 14.47 3.90
C ARG A 95 0.02 15.25 2.73
N ASP A 96 -1.13 15.88 2.94
CA ASP A 96 -1.85 16.69 1.94
C ASP A 96 -1.08 17.98 1.55
N GLU A 97 -0.12 18.42 2.36
CA GLU A 97 0.82 19.50 1.99
C GLU A 97 1.85 19.05 0.94
N VAL A 98 2.03 17.76 0.74
CA VAL A 98 3.11 17.19 -0.09
C VAL A 98 2.59 16.44 -1.31
N ILE A 99 1.44 15.76 -1.17
CA ILE A 99 0.79 14.95 -2.21
C ILE A 99 -0.71 15.15 -2.18
N ASP A 100 -1.35 15.06 -3.35
CA ASP A 100 -2.82 15.10 -3.46
C ASP A 100 -3.45 13.74 -3.13
N PHE A 101 -4.65 13.76 -2.55
CA PHE A 101 -5.43 12.57 -2.26
C PHE A 101 -6.72 12.51 -3.08
N THR A 102 -7.14 11.30 -3.43
CA THR A 102 -8.48 11.02 -3.95
C THR A 102 -9.51 11.05 -2.81
N SER A 103 -10.79 10.87 -3.15
CA SER A 103 -11.79 10.50 -2.14
C SER A 103 -11.46 9.14 -1.52
N ASN A 104 -11.83 8.94 -0.26
CA ASN A 104 -11.65 7.66 0.42
C ASN A 104 -12.35 6.52 -0.32
N TYR A 105 -11.67 5.41 -0.52
CA TYR A 105 -12.23 4.18 -1.09
C TYR A 105 -12.65 3.16 -0.02
N THR A 106 -12.23 3.37 1.25
CA THR A 106 -12.69 2.62 2.43
C THR A 106 -13.12 3.59 3.53
N GLN A 107 -13.82 3.09 4.52
CA GLN A 107 -14.00 3.83 5.77
C GLN A 107 -12.67 3.82 6.55
N PRO A 108 -12.36 4.89 7.31
CA PRO A 108 -11.19 4.90 8.17
C PRO A 108 -11.20 3.71 9.14
N ASP A 109 -10.09 2.97 9.21
CA ASP A 109 -9.93 1.88 10.17
C ASP A 109 -9.48 2.49 11.51
N PRO A 110 -10.15 2.15 12.63
CA PRO A 110 -9.72 2.65 13.92
C PRO A 110 -8.39 2.02 14.35
N SER A 111 -7.53 2.81 14.97
CA SER A 111 -6.32 2.28 15.62
C SER A 111 -6.67 1.63 16.95
N ALA A 112 -5.96 0.55 17.29
CA ALA A 112 -6.12 -0.18 18.54
C ALA A 112 -4.77 -0.61 19.10
N TYR A 113 -4.75 -0.85 20.41
CA TYR A 113 -3.62 -1.49 21.06
C TYR A 113 -3.80 -3.01 21.09
N MET A 114 -2.71 -3.73 20.85
CA MET A 114 -2.62 -5.16 21.13
C MET A 114 -1.43 -5.42 22.06
N ALA A 115 -1.66 -6.19 23.12
CA ALA A 115 -0.65 -6.60 24.08
C ALA A 115 -0.85 -8.06 24.48
N ILE A 116 0.22 -8.72 24.94
CA ILE A 116 0.13 -10.10 25.47
C ILE A 116 -0.45 -10.09 26.90
N SER A 117 -0.17 -9.04 27.68
CA SER A 117 -0.62 -8.91 29.06
C SER A 117 -1.72 -7.86 29.20
N GLU A 118 -2.79 -8.20 29.91
CA GLU A 118 -3.84 -7.25 30.34
C GLU A 118 -3.32 -6.12 31.25
N SER A 119 -2.15 -6.31 31.85
CA SER A 119 -1.48 -5.33 32.73
C SER A 119 -0.43 -4.49 32.01
N ALA A 120 -0.36 -4.54 30.66
CA ALA A 120 0.56 -3.72 29.88
C ALA A 120 0.34 -2.22 30.15
N ASP A 121 1.40 -1.48 30.41
CA ASP A 121 1.33 -0.02 30.63
C ASP A 121 1.26 0.70 29.29
N LEU A 122 0.06 1.04 28.85
CA LEU A 122 -0.17 1.73 27.60
C LEU A 122 0.16 3.24 27.64
N SER A 123 0.42 3.79 28.82
CA SER A 123 0.66 5.23 29.03
C SER A 123 2.12 5.61 29.28
N GLY A 124 2.91 4.69 29.85
CA GLY A 124 4.32 4.92 30.18
C GLY A 124 5.25 3.81 29.73
N GLY A 125 4.70 2.69 29.24
CA GLY A 125 5.46 1.54 28.75
C GLY A 125 6.08 1.75 27.39
N VAL A 126 6.67 0.68 26.85
CA VAL A 126 7.27 0.64 25.51
C VAL A 126 6.21 0.22 24.50
N ILE A 127 5.89 1.08 23.55
CA ILE A 127 4.86 0.83 22.53
C ILE A 127 5.52 0.77 21.15
N ALA A 128 5.29 -0.35 20.46
CA ALA A 128 5.71 -0.54 19.08
C ALA A 128 4.72 0.11 18.11
N ALA A 129 5.20 0.73 17.05
CA ALA A 129 4.41 1.19 15.92
C ALA A 129 5.25 1.14 14.64
N GLN A 130 4.59 1.05 13.49
CA GLN A 130 5.29 1.20 12.23
C GLN A 130 5.71 2.67 12.06
N SER A 131 6.93 2.90 11.59
CA SER A 131 7.47 4.24 11.38
C SER A 131 6.63 5.04 10.36
N ASN A 132 6.67 6.37 10.48
CA ASN A 132 5.95 7.29 9.59
C ASN A 132 4.43 7.05 9.48
N THR A 133 3.81 6.48 10.52
CA THR A 133 2.36 6.28 10.62
C THR A 133 1.70 7.30 11.55
N ILE A 134 0.37 7.41 11.47
CA ILE A 134 -0.40 8.20 12.43
C ILE A 134 -0.28 7.64 13.86
N GLN A 135 -0.06 6.33 13.97
CA GLN A 135 0.12 5.63 15.24
C GLN A 135 1.47 5.99 15.89
N SER A 136 2.58 5.95 15.14
CA SER A 136 3.88 6.36 15.67
C SER A 136 3.87 7.83 16.12
N SER A 137 3.28 8.71 15.32
CA SER A 137 3.11 10.13 15.67
C SER A 137 2.30 10.33 16.94
N TYR A 138 1.24 9.54 17.12
CA TYR A 138 0.42 9.57 18.34
C TYR A 138 1.24 9.14 19.55
N ILE A 139 1.94 8.01 19.49
CA ILE A 139 2.76 7.51 20.61
C ILE A 139 3.88 8.51 20.95
N ALA A 140 4.55 9.08 19.96
CA ALA A 140 5.59 10.08 20.17
C ALA A 140 5.09 11.30 20.98
N SER A 141 3.80 11.60 20.92
CA SER A 141 3.15 12.70 21.66
C SER A 141 2.49 12.28 22.97
N SER A 142 2.39 10.98 23.27
CA SER A 142 1.58 10.45 24.38
C SER A 142 2.28 10.39 25.75
N GLY A 143 3.60 10.35 25.76
CA GLY A 143 4.41 10.13 26.97
C GLY A 143 4.87 8.68 27.15
N ALA A 144 4.38 7.72 26.38
CA ALA A 144 4.91 6.37 26.28
C ALA A 144 6.27 6.36 25.54
N THR A 145 7.03 5.29 25.69
CA THR A 145 8.27 5.11 24.94
C THR A 145 7.94 4.48 23.59
N LEU A 146 8.14 5.23 22.50
CA LEU A 146 7.96 4.73 21.14
C LEU A 146 9.17 3.88 20.72
N VAL A 147 8.92 2.71 20.12
CA VAL A 147 9.87 1.96 19.30
C VAL A 147 9.27 1.74 17.92
N GLU A 148 10.03 2.07 16.89
CA GLU A 148 9.56 2.05 15.51
C GLU A 148 10.19 0.90 14.73
N PHE A 149 9.38 0.31 13.84
CA PHE A 149 9.77 -0.76 12.94
C PHE A 149 9.36 -0.44 11.51
N ALA A 150 10.00 -1.07 10.54
CA ALA A 150 9.73 -0.80 9.14
C ALA A 150 8.36 -1.36 8.68
N THR A 151 7.94 -2.51 9.23
CA THR A 151 6.71 -3.19 8.82
C THR A 151 5.75 -3.44 9.99
N PRO A 152 4.44 -3.60 9.73
CA PRO A 152 3.47 -3.99 10.76
C PRO A 152 3.80 -5.34 11.41
N GLU A 153 4.33 -6.29 10.64
CA GLU A 153 4.72 -7.61 11.16
C GLU A 153 5.81 -7.51 12.22
N GLU A 154 6.84 -6.69 11.98
CA GLU A 154 7.92 -6.47 12.94
C GLU A 154 7.42 -5.85 14.25
N THR A 155 6.42 -4.95 14.18
CA THR A 155 5.82 -4.36 15.39
C THR A 155 5.12 -5.43 16.25
N ILE A 156 4.42 -6.36 15.60
CA ILE A 156 3.73 -7.46 16.29
C ILE A 156 4.76 -8.44 16.86
N ALA A 157 5.82 -8.74 16.11
CA ALA A 157 6.91 -9.60 16.58
C ALA A 157 7.62 -9.00 17.81
N ALA A 158 7.83 -7.70 17.86
CA ALA A 158 8.43 -7.01 19.00
C ALA A 158 7.64 -7.25 20.30
N VAL A 159 6.29 -7.20 20.23
CA VAL A 159 5.44 -7.53 21.40
C VAL A 159 5.56 -9.00 21.79
N ARG A 160 5.54 -9.92 20.82
CA ARG A 160 5.69 -11.36 21.07
C ARG A 160 7.04 -11.71 21.70
N ASN A 161 8.09 -11.01 21.29
CA ASN A 161 9.46 -11.22 21.80
C ASN A 161 9.73 -10.48 23.13
N GLY A 162 8.81 -9.65 23.62
CA GLY A 162 8.97 -8.86 24.84
C GLY A 162 9.87 -7.62 24.67
N GLU A 163 10.07 -7.17 23.45
CA GLU A 163 10.78 -5.94 23.12
C GLU A 163 9.89 -4.70 23.32
N ALA A 164 8.56 -4.88 23.23
CA ALA A 164 7.55 -3.88 23.52
C ALA A 164 6.44 -4.45 24.41
N ASP A 165 5.81 -3.58 25.20
CA ASP A 165 4.68 -3.96 26.07
C ASP A 165 3.38 -4.10 25.25
N ALA A 166 3.23 -3.29 24.21
CA ALA A 166 2.10 -3.32 23.30
C ALA A 166 2.50 -2.78 21.92
N VAL A 167 1.66 -3.04 20.91
CA VAL A 167 1.69 -2.40 19.59
C VAL A 167 0.45 -1.53 19.43
N LEU A 168 0.59 -0.38 18.77
CA LEU A 168 -0.52 0.44 18.27
C LEU A 168 -0.52 0.38 16.75
N ALA A 169 -1.59 -0.15 16.17
CA ALA A 169 -1.78 -0.27 14.73
C ALA A 169 -3.27 -0.23 14.36
N ASP A 170 -3.58 -0.27 13.10
CA ASP A 170 -4.96 -0.35 12.62
C ASP A 170 -5.61 -1.68 13.02
N LEU A 171 -6.88 -1.61 13.40
CA LEU A 171 -7.61 -2.75 13.96
C LEU A 171 -7.66 -3.94 13.01
N ALA A 172 -7.80 -3.71 11.69
CA ALA A 172 -7.84 -4.78 10.72
C ALA A 172 -6.54 -5.60 10.69
N CYS A 173 -5.39 -4.93 10.76
CA CYS A 173 -4.08 -5.59 10.85
C CYS A 173 -3.97 -6.43 12.13
N LEU A 174 -4.32 -5.85 13.29
CA LEU A 174 -4.25 -6.53 14.58
C LEU A 174 -5.22 -7.71 14.67
N ALA A 175 -6.43 -7.58 14.14
CA ALA A 175 -7.42 -8.66 14.13
C ALA A 175 -6.93 -9.86 13.30
N LYS A 176 -6.28 -9.62 12.18
CA LYS A 176 -5.69 -10.67 11.35
C LYS A 176 -4.54 -11.37 12.09
N ALA A 177 -3.64 -10.63 12.71
CA ALA A 177 -2.53 -11.18 13.48
C ALA A 177 -3.01 -12.04 14.66
N ALA A 178 -4.06 -11.61 15.38
CA ALA A 178 -4.67 -12.37 16.47
C ALA A 178 -5.30 -13.68 15.95
N MET A 179 -5.99 -13.63 14.82
CA MET A 179 -6.62 -14.82 14.20
C MET A 179 -5.57 -15.85 13.77
N TRP A 180 -4.48 -15.44 13.16
CA TRP A 180 -3.39 -16.33 12.75
C TRP A 180 -2.67 -16.98 13.93
N SER A 181 -2.47 -16.22 15.02
CA SER A 181 -1.93 -16.78 16.26
C SER A 181 -2.81 -17.88 16.84
N MET A 182 -4.15 -17.75 16.76
CA MET A 182 -5.09 -18.79 17.21
C MET A 182 -5.09 -20.04 16.32
N LEU A 183 -4.79 -19.88 15.04
CA LEU A 183 -4.78 -20.99 14.07
C LEU A 183 -3.42 -21.69 13.97
N GLY A 184 -2.37 -21.18 14.63
CA GLY A 184 -1.01 -21.71 14.56
C GLY A 184 -0.38 -21.54 13.16
N VAL A 185 -0.92 -20.66 12.34
CA VAL A 185 -0.40 -20.31 11.01
C VAL A 185 0.52 -19.10 11.19
N GLY A 186 1.69 -19.12 10.59
CA GLY A 186 2.72 -18.10 10.72
C GLY A 186 2.26 -16.66 10.42
N ASP A 187 3.16 -15.77 10.65
CA ASP A 187 2.98 -14.31 10.76
C ASP A 187 2.27 -13.62 9.58
N CYS A 188 1.84 -12.39 9.78
CA CYS A 188 1.23 -11.51 8.77
C CYS A 188 2.09 -11.30 7.54
#